data_18f1e05b25fa679431e9059deb965a20
#
_entry.id   18f1e05b25fa679431e9059deb965a20
#
_cell.length_a   1.000
_cell.length_b   1.000
_cell.length_c   1.000
_cell.angle_alpha   90.00
_cell.angle_beta   90.00
_cell.angle_gamma   90.00
#
_symmetry.space_group_name_H-M   'P 1'
#
loop_
_entity.id
_entity.type
_entity.pdbx_description
1 polymer ?
#
loop_
_entity_poly.entity_id
_entity_poly.type
_entity_poly.pdbx_seq_one_letter_code
_entity_poly.pdbx_strand_id
1 'polypeptide(L)' 'MKVKKMESQSVSCLASLMNAYERALIIDALVSTQGNQSQAAKLLGTSKRVIHYKIHKYGIDPRRFRMHG' A
#
# COMPACT_ATOMS: atom_id res chain seq x y z
N MET A 1 4.74 13.56 -30.45
CA MET A 1 4.42 13.15 -29.17
C MET A 1 4.66 14.17 -28.10
N LYS A 2 3.65 14.45 -27.37
CA LYS A 2 3.76 15.45 -26.36
C LYS A 2 4.12 14.88 -25.05
N VAL A 3 4.85 13.84 -25.07
CA VAL A 3 5.23 13.16 -23.87
C VAL A 3 5.94 14.08 -22.92
N LYS A 4 6.78 14.91 -23.45
CA LYS A 4 7.55 15.79 -22.63
C LYS A 4 6.71 16.73 -21.83
N LYS A 5 5.74 17.34 -22.45
CA LYS A 5 4.89 18.24 -21.82
C LYS A 5 4.07 17.59 -20.76
N MET A 6 3.56 16.43 -21.05
CA MET A 6 2.78 15.70 -20.11
C MET A 6 3.60 15.05 -19.08
N GLU A 7 4.85 14.92 -19.32
CA GLU A 7 5.74 14.26 -18.39
C GLU A 7 5.74 14.85 -17.02
N SER A 8 5.75 16.13 -16.88
CA SER A 8 5.80 16.72 -15.58
C SER A 8 4.55 16.41 -14.80
N GLN A 9 3.42 16.55 -15.43
CA GLN A 9 2.18 16.23 -14.78
C GLN A 9 1.99 14.74 -14.66
N SER A 10 2.48 14.02 -15.64
CA SER A 10 2.42 12.57 -15.60
C SER A 10 3.16 12.01 -14.44
N VAL A 11 4.29 12.58 -14.14
CA VAL A 11 5.08 12.10 -13.02
C VAL A 11 4.33 12.27 -11.71
N SER A 12 3.69 13.40 -11.52
CA SER A 12 2.90 13.65 -10.35
C SER A 12 1.72 12.70 -10.27
N CYS A 13 1.02 12.55 -11.37
CA CYS A 13 -0.11 11.67 -11.43
C CYS A 13 0.29 10.23 -11.24
N LEU A 14 1.39 9.85 -11.84
CA LEU A 14 1.89 8.51 -11.74
C LEU A 14 2.24 8.18 -10.30
N ALA A 15 2.88 9.09 -9.61
CA ALA A 15 3.22 8.88 -8.22
C ALA A 15 1.97 8.69 -7.37
N SER A 16 0.96 9.50 -7.61
CA SER A 16 -0.30 9.38 -6.90
C SER A 16 -0.99 8.06 -7.18
N LEU A 17 -0.99 7.65 -8.43
CA LEU A 17 -1.59 6.38 -8.82
C LEU A 17 -0.85 5.21 -8.22
N MET A 18 0.47 5.28 -8.20
CA MET A 18 1.26 4.22 -7.63
C MET A 18 1.06 4.13 -6.13
N ASN A 19 0.93 5.26 -5.48
CA ASN A 19 0.66 5.27 -4.04
C ASN A 19 -0.71 4.70 -3.75
N ALA A 20 -1.69 5.02 -4.56
CA ALA A 20 -3.03 4.51 -4.38
C ALA A 20 -3.06 3.00 -4.60
N TYR A 21 -2.35 2.54 -5.61
CA TYR A 21 -2.26 1.12 -5.91
C TYR A 21 -1.56 0.37 -4.79
N GLU A 22 -0.46 0.92 -4.31
CA GLU A 22 0.29 0.31 -3.23
C GLU A 22 -0.56 0.24 -1.97
N ARG A 23 -1.27 1.31 -1.67
CA ARG A 23 -2.15 1.34 -0.52
C ARG A 23 -3.23 0.26 -0.64
N ALA A 24 -3.80 0.10 -1.82
CA ALA A 24 -4.81 -0.91 -2.06
C ALA A 24 -4.25 -2.32 -1.87
N LEU A 25 -3.04 -2.56 -2.33
CA LEU A 25 -2.40 -3.86 -2.15
C LEU A 25 -2.16 -4.17 -0.69
N ILE A 26 -1.74 -3.17 0.07
CA ILE A 26 -1.51 -3.35 1.49
C ILE A 26 -2.82 -3.64 2.21
N ILE A 27 -3.86 -2.91 1.87
CA ILE A 27 -5.17 -3.14 2.46
C ILE A 27 -5.67 -4.55 2.13
N ASP A 28 -5.53 -4.96 0.89
CA ASP A 28 -5.92 -6.31 0.48
C ASP A 28 -5.17 -7.37 1.29
N ALA A 29 -3.88 -7.18 1.45
CA ALA A 29 -3.07 -8.13 2.20
C ALA A 29 -3.49 -8.16 3.67
N LEU A 30 -3.82 -7.00 4.23
CA LEU A 30 -4.27 -6.94 5.61
C LEU A 30 -5.65 -7.58 5.78
N VAL A 31 -6.52 -7.40 4.81
CA VAL A 31 -7.82 -8.04 4.84
C VAL A 31 -7.64 -9.56 4.79
N SER A 32 -6.81 -10.04 3.90
CA SER A 32 -6.56 -11.47 3.74
C SER A 32 -5.94 -12.09 4.98
N THR A 33 -5.17 -11.33 5.72
CA THR A 33 -4.47 -11.84 6.89
C THR A 33 -5.08 -11.36 8.21
N GLN A 34 -6.21 -10.68 8.12
CA GLN A 34 -6.93 -10.18 9.29
C GLN A 34 -6.04 -9.26 10.15
N GLY A 35 -5.31 -8.41 9.48
CA GLY A 35 -4.49 -7.42 10.15
C GLY A 35 -3.12 -7.90 10.59
N ASN A 36 -2.75 -9.10 10.19
CA ASN A 36 -1.45 -9.66 10.57
C ASN A 36 -0.38 -9.08 9.65
N GLN A 37 0.40 -8.15 10.17
CA GLN A 37 1.39 -7.45 9.38
C GLN A 37 2.51 -8.36 8.87
N SER A 38 2.91 -9.31 9.65
CA SER A 38 3.96 -10.25 9.24
C SER A 38 3.51 -11.08 8.06
N GLN A 39 2.29 -11.57 8.12
CA GLN A 39 1.74 -12.36 7.03
C GLN A 39 1.48 -11.50 5.81
N ALA A 40 0.97 -10.29 6.01
CA ALA A 40 0.73 -9.36 4.93
C ALA A 40 2.04 -9.07 4.19
N ALA A 41 3.11 -8.88 4.94
CA ALA A 41 4.41 -8.62 4.34
C ALA A 41 4.87 -9.81 3.49
N LYS A 42 4.62 -11.01 3.96
CA LYS A 42 4.98 -12.21 3.20
C LYS A 42 4.18 -12.30 1.91
N LEU A 43 2.90 -12.00 1.98
CA LEU A 43 2.05 -12.01 0.80
C LEU A 43 2.54 -11.01 -0.25
N LEU A 44 3.05 -9.89 0.20
CA LEU A 44 3.50 -8.84 -0.70
C LEU A 44 4.98 -8.96 -1.08
N GLY A 45 5.65 -9.95 -0.52
CA GLY A 45 7.05 -10.17 -0.83
C GLY A 45 7.97 -9.10 -0.24
N THR A 46 7.61 -8.60 0.92
CA THR A 46 8.41 -7.56 1.57
C THR A 46 8.61 -7.92 3.04
N SER A 47 9.22 -7.04 3.80
CA SER A 47 9.47 -7.28 5.21
C SER A 47 8.42 -6.60 6.08
N LYS A 48 8.27 -7.08 7.29
CA LYS A 48 7.35 -6.50 8.25
C LYS A 48 7.70 -5.03 8.50
N ARG A 49 8.96 -4.72 8.53
CA ARG A 49 9.43 -3.38 8.76
C ARG A 49 8.93 -2.42 7.67
N VAL A 50 9.02 -2.85 6.43
CA VAL A 50 8.58 -2.04 5.31
C VAL A 50 7.07 -1.87 5.33
N ILE A 51 6.35 -2.94 5.60
CA ILE A 51 4.90 -2.87 5.64
C ILE A 51 4.43 -1.97 6.78
N HIS A 52 5.09 -2.05 7.91
CA HIS A 52 4.77 -1.23 9.06
C HIS A 52 4.96 0.26 8.73
N TYR A 53 6.06 0.58 8.06
CA TYR A 53 6.33 1.95 7.65
C TYR A 53 5.25 2.46 6.70
N LYS A 54 4.86 1.64 5.75
CA LYS A 54 3.87 2.04 4.77
C LYS A 54 2.48 2.15 5.35
N ILE A 55 2.16 1.32 6.31
CA ILE A 55 0.90 1.41 7.03
C ILE A 55 0.78 2.77 7.70
N HIS A 56 1.86 3.20 8.32
CA HIS A 56 1.88 4.52 8.95
C HIS A 56 1.82 5.62 7.91
N LYS A 57 2.58 5.46 6.84
CA LYS A 57 2.63 6.45 5.78
C LYS A 57 1.25 6.70 5.17
N TYR A 58 0.48 5.65 4.97
CA TYR A 58 -0.82 5.77 4.33
C TYR A 58 -1.98 5.91 5.31
N GLY A 59 -1.68 5.99 6.59
CA GLY A 59 -2.72 6.16 7.59
C GLY A 59 -3.67 4.98 7.69
N ILE A 60 -3.17 3.79 7.46
CA ILE A 60 -3.97 2.58 7.54
C ILE A 60 -3.96 2.07 8.97
N ASP A 61 -5.10 1.66 9.46
CA ASP A 61 -5.19 1.09 10.80
C ASP A 61 -5.34 -0.43 10.67
N PRO A 62 -4.27 -1.18 10.91
CA PRO A 62 -4.34 -2.64 10.75
C PRO A 62 -5.31 -3.31 11.70
N ARG A 63 -5.65 -2.67 12.79
CA ARG A 63 -6.60 -3.25 13.75
C ARG A 63 -7.99 -3.34 13.18
N ARG A 64 -8.30 -2.54 12.19
CA ARG A 64 -9.62 -2.54 11.56
C ARG A 64 -9.90 -3.84 10.83
N PHE A 65 -8.85 -4.57 10.47
CA PHE A 65 -9.00 -5.79 9.68
C PHE A 65 -9.00 -7.04 10.54
N ARG A 66 -8.87 -6.88 11.84
CA ARG A 66 -8.91 -8.02 12.72
C ARG A 66 -10.32 -8.52 12.87
N MET A 67 -10.45 -9.83 12.84
CA MET A 67 -11.73 -10.43 13.08
C MET A 67 -11.81 -10.72 14.56
N HIS A 68 -12.84 -10.24 15.18
CA HIS A 68 -13.03 -10.55 16.58
C HIS A 68 -13.92 -11.74 16.64
N GLY A 69 -13.42 -12.72 17.18
CA GLY A 69 -14.17 -13.95 17.26
C GLY A 69 -15.30 -13.84 18.16
#